data_253aee99144ab6f09c05d8a97a7a8b96
#
_entry.id   253aee99144ab6f09c05d8a97a7a8b96
#
_cell.length_a   1.000
_cell.length_b   1.000
_cell.length_c   1.000
_cell.angle_alpha   90.00
_cell.angle_beta   90.00
_cell.angle_gamma   90.00
#
_symmetry.space_group_name_H-M   'P 1'
#
loop_
_entity.id
_entity.type
_entity.pdbx_description
1 polymer ?
#
loop_
_entity_poly.entity_id
_entity_poly.type
_entity_poly.pdbx_seq_one_letter_code
_entity_poly.pdbx_strand_id
1 'polypeptide(L)'
;LEPYDGKTIDAIRVTFHDYDIDEGLAYIRQVKEKGYKVFVNPINIMGYSDEMILQLLKKVNDIHPYAFSIVDTFGSMMREDLLRIYSLIEHNLSKDIVIGLHLHENLALSYSLAQEFVNIKSSERKCVIDASMLGMGRSPGNLCMELIMDYMNKRQSGCYDVNPVLDGIDDHIAQLKQIEPWGYNTAYAISAKYNLHRNYAEFLLDKGRLRAKQINQILGSIENSKKTAFDEAYIEKLYQDFQNIAIDDKKVMEQLGQALYQKKCLVLAPGSSILKQQKEIREYIDQKNPVILSANFIPEQFQADYVFCCNAMRYEAIRESKGKEKHIVTSNLADGSRDSEMIVNYADLRFDEKQPLDNSVIMLLKLLRKLEVDDVALAGFDGYQTNGQTDYVDAYM
;
A
#
# COMPACT_ATOMS: atom_id res chain seq x y z
N LEU A 1 -22.15 11.24 -24.21
CA LEU A 1 -22.28 12.56 -23.57
C LEU A 1 -23.18 13.45 -24.44
N GLU A 2 -24.29 13.97 -23.85
CA GLU A 2 -25.18 14.90 -24.52
C GLU A 2 -24.58 16.31 -24.59
N PRO A 3 -25.03 17.19 -25.51
CA PRO A 3 -24.64 18.59 -25.49
C PRO A 3 -24.98 19.27 -24.16
N TYR A 4 -24.16 20.25 -23.76
CA TYR A 4 -24.38 21.03 -22.54
C TYR A 4 -25.71 21.78 -22.59
N ASP A 5 -26.56 21.59 -21.61
CA ASP A 5 -27.92 22.13 -21.54
C ASP A 5 -28.05 23.39 -20.66
N GLY A 6 -26.97 23.84 -20.04
CA GLY A 6 -26.95 24.98 -19.12
C GLY A 6 -27.58 24.72 -17.75
N LYS A 7 -27.95 23.46 -17.41
CA LYS A 7 -28.69 23.11 -16.19
C LYS A 7 -28.04 22.00 -15.36
N THR A 8 -27.12 21.25 -15.96
CA THR A 8 -26.45 20.12 -15.32
C THR A 8 -25.03 20.53 -14.89
N ILE A 9 -24.04 19.66 -15.13
CA ILE A 9 -22.63 19.93 -14.83
C ILE A 9 -22.05 20.91 -15.85
N ASP A 10 -21.30 21.92 -15.40
CA ASP A 10 -20.70 22.93 -16.27
C ASP A 10 -19.37 22.50 -16.85
N ALA A 11 -18.64 21.62 -16.16
CA ALA A 11 -17.26 21.29 -16.48
C ALA A 11 -16.98 19.80 -16.41
N ILE A 12 -16.10 19.32 -17.28
CA ILE A 12 -15.65 17.94 -17.33
C ILE A 12 -14.13 17.91 -17.28
N ARG A 13 -13.58 17.02 -16.46
CA ARG A 13 -12.15 16.72 -16.43
C ARG A 13 -11.88 15.50 -17.29
N VAL A 14 -10.96 15.62 -18.22
CA VAL A 14 -10.50 14.52 -19.07
C VAL A 14 -9.09 14.18 -18.71
N THR A 15 -8.87 12.93 -18.33
CA THR A 15 -7.56 12.37 -17.98
C THR A 15 -7.06 11.47 -19.12
N PHE A 16 -5.76 11.44 -19.34
CA PHE A 16 -5.10 10.57 -20.32
C PHE A 16 -3.68 10.28 -19.84
N HIS A 17 -3.13 9.16 -20.30
CA HIS A 17 -1.75 8.78 -20.04
C HIS A 17 -0.78 9.30 -21.10
N ASP A 18 0.51 9.14 -20.86
CA ASP A 18 1.58 9.49 -21.80
C ASP A 18 1.54 8.68 -23.12
N TYR A 19 0.95 7.49 -23.08
CA TYR A 19 0.81 6.60 -24.23
C TYR A 19 -0.48 6.80 -25.04
N ASP A 20 -1.46 7.59 -24.55
CA ASP A 20 -2.75 7.85 -25.22
C ASP A 20 -3.09 9.35 -25.36
N ILE A 21 -2.06 10.22 -25.39
CA ILE A 21 -2.19 11.69 -25.45
C ILE A 21 -3.11 12.12 -26.60
N ASP A 22 -2.88 11.61 -27.82
CA ASP A 22 -3.62 12.06 -29.00
C ASP A 22 -5.09 11.66 -28.96
N GLU A 23 -5.41 10.47 -28.42
CA GLU A 23 -6.78 10.01 -28.18
C GLU A 23 -7.47 10.87 -27.11
N GLY A 24 -6.78 11.12 -25.99
CA GLY A 24 -7.27 11.99 -24.92
C GLY A 24 -7.56 13.41 -25.42
N LEU A 25 -6.68 13.99 -26.22
CA LEU A 25 -6.88 15.31 -26.81
C LEU A 25 -8.02 15.34 -27.85
N ALA A 26 -8.21 14.27 -28.62
CA ALA A 26 -9.35 14.14 -29.52
C ALA A 26 -10.68 14.10 -28.75
N TYR A 27 -10.71 13.38 -27.62
CA TYR A 27 -11.87 13.35 -26.74
C TYR A 27 -12.15 14.70 -26.09
N ILE A 28 -11.12 15.43 -25.68
CA ILE A 28 -11.23 16.81 -25.13
C ILE A 28 -11.89 17.74 -26.15
N ARG A 29 -11.51 17.67 -27.46
CA ARG A 29 -12.15 18.46 -28.52
C ARG A 29 -13.64 18.15 -28.61
N GLN A 30 -14.03 16.88 -28.62
CA GLN A 30 -15.44 16.45 -28.68
C GLN A 30 -16.26 16.96 -27.48
N VAL A 31 -15.69 16.92 -26.27
CA VAL A 31 -16.37 17.40 -25.07
C VAL A 31 -16.53 18.92 -25.11
N LYS A 32 -15.49 19.65 -25.58
CA LYS A 32 -15.55 21.11 -25.77
C LYS A 32 -16.60 21.50 -26.83
N GLU A 33 -16.67 20.80 -27.96
CA GLU A 33 -17.66 21.03 -29.02
C GLU A 33 -19.10 20.85 -28.53
N LYS A 34 -19.31 20.03 -27.50
CA LYS A 34 -20.60 19.88 -26.84
C LYS A 34 -20.95 21.03 -25.87
N GLY A 35 -20.06 22.03 -25.72
CA GLY A 35 -20.31 23.24 -24.93
C GLY A 35 -19.81 23.21 -23.48
N TYR A 36 -19.22 22.11 -23.03
CA TYR A 36 -18.68 22.01 -21.65
C TYR A 36 -17.37 22.77 -21.48
N LYS A 37 -17.12 23.30 -20.28
CA LYS A 37 -15.77 23.68 -19.84
C LYS A 37 -14.95 22.41 -19.67
N VAL A 38 -13.79 22.32 -20.32
CA VAL A 38 -12.96 21.12 -20.24
C VAL A 38 -11.65 21.39 -19.51
N PHE A 39 -11.35 20.55 -18.53
CA PHE A 39 -10.07 20.50 -17.84
C PHE A 39 -9.22 19.37 -18.45
N VAL A 40 -8.02 19.70 -18.88
CA VAL A 40 -7.01 18.77 -19.40
C VAL A 40 -6.15 18.30 -18.25
N ASN A 41 -6.24 17.03 -17.90
CA ASN A 41 -5.57 16.43 -16.75
C ASN A 41 -4.61 15.31 -17.21
N PRO A 42 -3.38 15.61 -17.64
CA PRO A 42 -2.39 14.58 -18.00
C PRO A 42 -1.99 13.78 -16.77
N ILE A 43 -2.12 12.45 -16.85
CA ILE A 43 -1.71 11.54 -15.78
C ILE A 43 -0.19 11.49 -15.74
N ASN A 44 0.37 11.50 -14.52
CA ASN A 44 1.81 11.39 -14.26
C ASN A 44 2.68 12.42 -15.03
N ILE A 45 2.32 13.70 -14.99
CA ILE A 45 3.12 14.76 -15.61
C ILE A 45 4.58 14.77 -15.11
N MET A 46 4.85 14.20 -13.94
CA MET A 46 6.19 14.00 -13.39
C MET A 46 7.07 13.08 -14.24
N GLY A 47 6.46 12.16 -14.98
CA GLY A 47 7.16 11.26 -15.90
C GLY A 47 7.45 11.85 -17.28
N TYR A 48 6.92 13.06 -17.58
CA TYR A 48 7.10 13.70 -18.88
C TYR A 48 8.43 14.45 -18.93
N SER A 49 9.16 14.31 -20.06
CA SER A 49 10.28 15.20 -20.34
C SER A 49 9.81 16.62 -20.63
N ASP A 50 10.71 17.60 -20.49
CA ASP A 50 10.39 19.00 -20.82
C ASP A 50 9.90 19.15 -22.26
N GLU A 51 10.51 18.41 -23.19
CA GLU A 51 10.09 18.39 -24.60
C GLU A 51 8.67 17.84 -24.77
N MET A 52 8.32 16.76 -24.08
CA MET A 52 6.95 16.20 -24.10
C MET A 52 5.94 17.21 -23.55
N ILE A 53 6.26 17.90 -22.44
CA ILE A 53 5.40 18.94 -21.89
C ILE A 53 5.20 20.06 -22.90
N LEU A 54 6.26 20.57 -23.54
CA LEU A 54 6.17 21.64 -24.52
C LEU A 54 5.35 21.23 -25.76
N GLN A 55 5.52 20.01 -26.26
CA GLN A 55 4.72 19.47 -27.36
C GLN A 55 3.25 19.34 -27.00
N LEU A 56 2.95 18.86 -25.77
CA LEU A 56 1.60 18.77 -25.25
C LEU A 56 0.96 20.16 -25.14
N LEU A 57 1.66 21.14 -24.58
CA LEU A 57 1.16 22.52 -24.43
C LEU A 57 0.83 23.18 -25.80
N LYS A 58 1.63 22.89 -26.84
CA LYS A 58 1.32 23.35 -28.19
C LYS A 58 -0.02 22.81 -28.69
N LYS A 59 -0.25 21.48 -28.54
CA LYS A 59 -1.53 20.83 -28.89
C LYS A 59 -2.70 21.36 -28.06
N VAL A 60 -2.47 21.61 -26.76
CA VAL A 60 -3.47 22.18 -25.84
C VAL A 60 -3.84 23.60 -26.23
N ASN A 61 -2.87 24.44 -26.61
CA ASN A 61 -3.14 25.80 -27.11
C ASN A 61 -4.03 25.79 -28.38
N ASP A 62 -3.81 24.83 -29.30
CA ASP A 62 -4.64 24.68 -30.50
C ASP A 62 -6.09 24.29 -30.17
N ILE A 63 -6.30 23.50 -29.10
CA ILE A 63 -7.64 23.11 -28.64
C ILE A 63 -8.30 24.23 -27.84
N HIS A 64 -7.50 24.99 -27.10
CA HIS A 64 -7.95 26.08 -26.25
C HIS A 64 -9.02 25.66 -25.23
N PRO A 65 -8.72 24.69 -24.32
CA PRO A 65 -9.64 24.23 -23.28
C PRO A 65 -9.83 25.30 -22.20
N TYR A 66 -10.73 25.04 -21.26
CA TYR A 66 -10.92 25.94 -20.11
C TYR A 66 -9.70 25.95 -19.17
N ALA A 67 -9.13 24.77 -18.87
CA ALA A 67 -8.01 24.65 -17.96
C ALA A 67 -7.04 23.51 -18.37
N PHE A 68 -5.79 23.66 -17.94
CA PHE A 68 -4.76 22.63 -17.97
C PHE A 68 -4.23 22.42 -16.54
N SER A 69 -4.22 21.18 -16.06
CA SER A 69 -3.86 20.87 -14.67
C SER A 69 -2.47 20.24 -14.55
N ILE A 70 -1.71 20.67 -13.55
CA ILE A 70 -0.53 19.98 -13.05
C ILE A 70 -1.05 18.88 -12.13
N VAL A 71 -0.83 17.60 -12.49
CA VAL A 71 -1.37 16.46 -11.78
C VAL A 71 -0.24 15.62 -11.20
N ASP A 72 -0.05 15.67 -9.89
CA ASP A 72 0.86 14.80 -9.15
C ASP A 72 0.20 13.45 -8.88
N THR A 73 0.09 12.63 -9.93
CA THR A 73 -0.68 11.37 -9.92
C THR A 73 -0.21 10.39 -8.86
N PHE A 74 1.09 10.31 -8.64
CA PHE A 74 1.68 9.33 -7.71
C PHE A 74 2.13 9.96 -6.38
N GLY A 75 1.81 11.25 -6.17
CA GLY A 75 2.21 11.98 -4.98
C GLY A 75 3.73 12.06 -4.80
N SER A 76 4.47 12.10 -5.93
CA SER A 76 5.93 12.06 -5.98
C SER A 76 6.59 13.44 -6.17
N MET A 77 5.78 14.47 -6.37
CA MET A 77 6.24 15.82 -6.67
C MET A 77 6.98 16.45 -5.49
N MET A 78 8.15 16.98 -5.78
CA MET A 78 8.92 17.83 -4.87
C MET A 78 8.78 19.31 -5.29
N ARG A 79 9.26 20.21 -4.45
CA ARG A 79 9.20 21.66 -4.73
C ARG A 79 9.85 22.04 -6.06
N GLU A 80 11.00 21.47 -6.33
CA GLU A 80 11.78 21.73 -7.56
C GLU A 80 11.02 21.30 -8.81
N ASP A 81 10.30 20.19 -8.73
CA ASP A 81 9.46 19.67 -9.81
C ASP A 81 8.29 20.61 -10.09
N LEU A 82 7.61 21.07 -9.04
CA LEU A 82 6.52 22.05 -9.17
C LEU A 82 7.02 23.32 -9.84
N LEU A 83 8.15 23.88 -9.41
CA LEU A 83 8.72 25.10 -9.97
C LEU A 83 9.08 24.93 -11.47
N ARG A 84 9.72 23.82 -11.81
CA ARG A 84 10.08 23.49 -13.20
C ARG A 84 8.84 23.36 -14.09
N ILE A 85 7.90 22.51 -13.69
CA ILE A 85 6.69 22.22 -14.47
C ILE A 85 5.82 23.48 -14.60
N TYR A 86 5.61 24.20 -13.49
CA TYR A 86 4.84 25.44 -13.50
C TYR A 86 5.50 26.49 -14.45
N SER A 87 6.81 26.65 -14.40
CA SER A 87 7.53 27.60 -15.27
C SER A 87 7.35 27.25 -16.75
N LEU A 88 7.48 25.96 -17.11
CA LEU A 88 7.24 25.52 -18.49
C LEU A 88 5.81 25.83 -18.94
N ILE A 89 4.82 25.57 -18.11
CA ILE A 89 3.41 25.81 -18.42
C ILE A 89 3.12 27.31 -18.50
N GLU A 90 3.54 28.10 -17.51
CA GLU A 90 3.27 29.54 -17.44
C GLU A 90 3.79 30.30 -18.66
N HIS A 91 4.94 29.90 -19.20
CA HIS A 91 5.56 30.58 -20.33
C HIS A 91 5.10 30.06 -21.69
N ASN A 92 4.49 28.89 -21.79
CA ASN A 92 4.14 28.27 -23.06
C ASN A 92 2.64 28.02 -23.26
N LEU A 93 1.83 28.12 -22.20
CA LEU A 93 0.37 27.99 -22.27
C LEU A 93 -0.28 29.37 -22.51
N SER A 94 -1.31 29.44 -23.36
CA SER A 94 -2.10 30.65 -23.60
C SER A 94 -2.61 31.26 -22.31
N LYS A 95 -2.50 32.59 -22.15
CA LYS A 95 -2.70 33.29 -20.85
C LYS A 95 -4.13 33.18 -20.28
N ASP A 96 -5.10 32.99 -21.12
CA ASP A 96 -6.51 32.83 -20.77
C ASP A 96 -6.92 31.41 -20.39
N ILE A 97 -6.04 30.42 -20.63
CA ILE A 97 -6.25 29.04 -20.13
C ILE A 97 -5.87 29.01 -18.65
N VAL A 98 -6.79 28.52 -17.82
CA VAL A 98 -6.60 28.39 -16.37
C VAL A 98 -5.56 27.31 -16.07
N ILE A 99 -4.66 27.55 -15.11
CA ILE A 99 -3.77 26.49 -14.59
C ILE A 99 -4.41 25.85 -13.37
N GLY A 100 -4.59 24.51 -13.42
CA GLY A 100 -5.03 23.70 -12.31
C GLY A 100 -3.85 23.06 -11.56
N LEU A 101 -4.07 22.76 -10.27
CA LEU A 101 -3.15 21.97 -9.45
C LEU A 101 -3.91 20.86 -8.74
N HIS A 102 -3.48 19.61 -8.93
CA HIS A 102 -4.03 18.43 -8.28
C HIS A 102 -2.91 17.61 -7.63
N LEU A 103 -2.97 17.45 -6.32
CA LEU A 103 -1.91 16.87 -5.51
C LEU A 103 -2.41 15.70 -4.68
N HIS A 104 -1.56 14.66 -4.55
CA HIS A 104 -1.77 13.54 -3.62
C HIS A 104 -0.83 13.61 -2.42
N GLU A 105 -1.21 12.93 -1.32
CA GLU A 105 -0.57 13.08 -0.01
C GLU A 105 0.49 11.99 0.29
N ASN A 106 1.03 11.32 -0.72
CA ASN A 106 1.98 10.21 -0.55
C ASN A 106 3.23 10.61 0.26
N LEU A 107 3.77 11.80 -0.01
CA LEU A 107 4.96 12.34 0.67
C LEU A 107 4.63 13.34 1.78
N ALA A 108 3.35 13.51 2.13
CA ALA A 108 2.89 14.53 3.07
C ALA A 108 3.29 15.96 2.67
N LEU A 109 3.35 16.25 1.38
CA LEU A 109 3.79 17.54 0.83
C LEU A 109 2.68 18.34 0.16
N SER A 110 1.47 17.81 0.00
CA SER A 110 0.40 18.43 -0.78
C SER A 110 0.10 19.85 -0.31
N TYR A 111 0.00 20.09 0.99
CA TYR A 111 -0.26 21.42 1.55
C TYR A 111 0.89 22.39 1.28
N SER A 112 2.13 21.96 1.47
CA SER A 112 3.32 22.79 1.25
C SER A 112 3.48 23.16 -0.24
N LEU A 113 3.24 22.21 -1.15
CA LEU A 113 3.28 22.43 -2.59
C LEU A 113 2.14 23.37 -3.06
N ALA A 114 0.95 23.22 -2.48
CA ALA A 114 -0.17 24.12 -2.77
C ALA A 114 0.13 25.56 -2.31
N GLN A 115 0.73 25.75 -1.14
CA GLN A 115 1.20 27.06 -0.68
C GLN A 115 2.25 27.65 -1.64
N GLU A 116 3.22 26.85 -2.07
CA GLU A 116 4.23 27.32 -3.03
C GLU A 116 3.59 27.72 -4.35
N PHE A 117 2.65 26.92 -4.88
CA PHE A 117 1.90 27.27 -6.09
C PHE A 117 1.17 28.60 -5.96
N VAL A 118 0.51 28.87 -4.84
CA VAL A 118 -0.17 30.15 -4.56
C VAL A 118 0.83 31.32 -4.55
N ASN A 119 2.06 31.08 -4.06
CA ASN A 119 3.08 32.12 -3.97
C ASN A 119 3.71 32.46 -5.32
N ILE A 120 3.93 31.46 -6.20
CA ILE A 120 4.60 31.63 -7.49
C ILE A 120 3.65 31.96 -8.64
N LYS A 121 2.34 31.67 -8.50
CA LYS A 121 1.39 31.90 -9.56
C LYS A 121 1.37 33.38 -10.01
N SER A 122 1.29 33.59 -11.31
CA SER A 122 1.09 34.93 -11.86
C SER A 122 -0.20 35.55 -11.35
N SER A 123 -0.17 36.86 -11.04
CA SER A 123 -1.39 37.64 -10.68
C SER A 123 -2.35 37.80 -11.86
N GLU A 124 -1.86 37.68 -13.08
CA GLU A 124 -2.64 37.88 -14.31
C GLU A 124 -3.40 36.62 -14.73
N ARG A 125 -3.00 35.45 -14.23
CA ARG A 125 -3.58 34.16 -14.62
C ARG A 125 -4.53 33.62 -13.54
N LYS A 126 -5.68 33.16 -13.98
CA LYS A 126 -6.60 32.39 -13.10
C LYS A 126 -6.01 31.01 -12.83
N CYS A 127 -6.13 30.58 -11.58
CA CYS A 127 -5.69 29.26 -11.15
C CYS A 127 -6.79 28.54 -10.36
N VAL A 128 -6.76 27.21 -10.40
CA VAL A 128 -7.64 26.33 -9.62
C VAL A 128 -6.78 25.37 -8.83
N ILE A 129 -7.13 25.15 -7.57
CA ILE A 129 -6.48 24.14 -6.70
C ILE A 129 -7.54 23.13 -6.29
N ASP A 130 -7.25 21.86 -6.56
CA ASP A 130 -8.12 20.76 -6.17
C ASP A 130 -7.81 20.36 -4.73
N ALA A 131 -8.87 20.23 -3.93
CA ALA A 131 -8.78 19.80 -2.55
C ALA A 131 -10.06 19.05 -2.15
N SER A 132 -9.99 18.25 -1.11
CA SER A 132 -11.12 17.52 -0.55
C SER A 132 -11.19 17.71 0.97
N MET A 133 -12.39 17.62 1.54
CA MET A 133 -12.60 17.70 2.99
C MET A 133 -11.77 16.62 3.67
N LEU A 134 -10.99 17.00 4.69
CA LEU A 134 -10.09 16.13 5.45
C LEU A 134 -9.11 15.34 4.57
N GLY A 135 -8.83 15.84 3.35
CA GLY A 135 -7.99 15.17 2.37
C GLY A 135 -8.56 13.84 1.84
N MET A 136 -9.90 13.70 1.88
CA MET A 136 -10.57 12.47 1.43
C MET A 136 -10.15 12.07 0.03
N GLY A 137 -9.82 10.79 -0.13
CA GLY A 137 -9.44 10.20 -1.41
C GLY A 137 -8.94 8.77 -1.21
N ARG A 138 -8.64 8.08 -2.31
CA ARG A 138 -7.94 6.79 -2.22
C ARG A 138 -6.61 7.01 -1.48
N SER A 139 -6.30 6.11 -0.54
CA SER A 139 -5.04 6.23 0.21
C SER A 139 -3.83 6.50 -0.69
N PRO A 140 -2.99 7.48 -0.36
CA PRO A 140 -2.92 8.21 0.91
C PRO A 140 -3.83 9.44 1.01
N GLY A 141 -4.64 9.77 -0.01
CA GLY A 141 -5.54 10.92 -0.01
C GLY A 141 -5.02 12.12 -0.81
N ASN A 142 -5.72 13.23 -0.67
CA ASN A 142 -5.53 14.47 -1.42
C ASN A 142 -5.14 15.63 -0.49
N LEU A 143 -4.96 16.80 -1.07
CA LEU A 143 -4.83 18.06 -0.33
C LEU A 143 -6.08 18.33 0.53
N CYS A 144 -5.88 18.69 1.80
CA CYS A 144 -6.98 19.06 2.70
C CYS A 144 -7.55 20.43 2.34
N MET A 145 -8.86 20.47 2.08
CA MET A 145 -9.59 21.69 1.67
C MET A 145 -9.57 22.75 2.77
N GLU A 146 -9.84 22.39 3.99
CA GLU A 146 -9.87 23.27 5.15
C GLU A 146 -8.53 24.00 5.36
N LEU A 147 -7.42 23.31 5.11
CA LEU A 147 -6.09 23.88 5.27
C LEU A 147 -5.76 24.90 4.17
N ILE A 148 -6.03 24.57 2.92
CA ILE A 148 -5.71 25.48 1.80
C ILE A 148 -6.64 26.68 1.77
N MET A 149 -7.92 26.52 2.15
CA MET A 149 -8.86 27.65 2.28
C MET A 149 -8.41 28.65 3.35
N ASP A 150 -7.98 28.17 4.53
CA ASP A 150 -7.45 29.04 5.60
C ASP A 150 -6.18 29.77 5.14
N TYR A 151 -5.28 29.09 4.45
CA TYR A 151 -4.09 29.71 3.87
C TYR A 151 -4.44 30.81 2.85
N MET A 152 -5.38 30.52 1.94
CA MET A 152 -5.86 31.47 0.94
C MET A 152 -6.49 32.70 1.58
N ASN A 153 -7.28 32.51 2.65
CA ASN A 153 -7.90 33.60 3.41
C ASN A 153 -6.85 34.54 4.03
N LYS A 154 -5.75 33.98 4.55
CA LYS A 154 -4.64 34.77 5.12
C LYS A 154 -3.87 35.56 4.06
N ARG A 155 -3.78 35.04 2.83
CA ARG A 155 -2.96 35.61 1.75
C ARG A 155 -3.72 36.54 0.82
N GLN A 156 -5.00 36.33 0.59
CA GLN A 156 -5.80 36.98 -0.46
C GLN A 156 -7.07 37.65 0.06
N SER A 157 -7.07 38.19 1.26
CA SER A 157 -8.18 38.98 1.82
C SER A 157 -9.50 38.21 2.00
N GLY A 158 -9.40 36.96 2.47
CA GLY A 158 -10.49 36.18 3.05
C GLY A 158 -11.80 36.12 2.28
N CYS A 159 -11.93 35.18 1.35
CA CYS A 159 -13.17 34.99 0.60
C CYS A 159 -13.85 33.63 0.82
N TYR A 160 -13.22 32.75 1.60
CA TYR A 160 -13.72 31.39 1.84
C TYR A 160 -14.27 31.27 3.28
N ASP A 161 -15.54 30.87 3.39
CA ASP A 161 -16.08 30.44 4.69
C ASP A 161 -15.69 28.98 4.92
N VAL A 162 -14.84 28.75 5.93
CA VAL A 162 -14.34 27.41 6.27
C VAL A 162 -15.34 26.63 7.15
N ASN A 163 -16.27 27.33 7.86
CA ASN A 163 -17.15 26.66 8.82
C ASN A 163 -18.03 25.58 8.19
N PRO A 164 -18.69 25.76 7.02
CA PRO A 164 -19.47 24.69 6.41
C PRO A 164 -18.62 23.46 6.01
N VAL A 165 -17.33 23.67 5.74
CA VAL A 165 -16.39 22.56 5.45
C VAL A 165 -16.10 21.78 6.73
N LEU A 166 -15.90 22.47 7.88
CA LEU A 166 -15.68 21.82 9.17
C LEU A 166 -16.92 21.05 9.63
N ASP A 167 -18.12 21.63 9.49
CA ASP A 167 -19.38 20.93 9.77
C ASP A 167 -19.51 19.66 8.90
N GLY A 168 -19.23 19.76 7.61
CA GLY A 168 -19.25 18.61 6.69
C GLY A 168 -18.22 17.53 7.03
N ILE A 169 -17.06 17.92 7.58
CA ILE A 169 -16.05 16.97 8.07
C ILE A 169 -16.61 16.19 9.26
N ASP A 170 -17.14 16.87 10.27
CA ASP A 170 -17.63 16.25 11.49
C ASP A 170 -18.89 15.40 11.23
N ASP A 171 -19.83 15.88 10.43
CA ASP A 171 -21.09 15.21 10.17
C ASP A 171 -20.95 13.96 9.28
N HIS A 172 -19.96 13.96 8.36
CA HIS A 172 -19.90 12.93 7.30
C HIS A 172 -18.52 12.33 7.09
N ILE A 173 -17.48 13.15 6.90
CA ILE A 173 -16.21 12.69 6.36
C ILE A 173 -15.38 11.95 7.41
N ALA A 174 -15.42 12.40 8.68
CA ALA A 174 -14.68 11.77 9.76
C ALA A 174 -15.15 10.32 10.01
N GLN A 175 -16.44 10.04 9.86
CA GLN A 175 -16.99 8.70 9.98
C GLN A 175 -16.53 7.80 8.83
N LEU A 176 -16.52 8.31 7.60
CA LEU A 176 -16.01 7.56 6.45
C LEU A 176 -14.52 7.19 6.61
N LYS A 177 -13.72 8.11 7.16
CA LYS A 177 -12.30 7.86 7.43
C LYS A 177 -12.05 6.77 8.46
N GLN A 178 -12.99 6.53 9.38
CA GLN A 178 -12.89 5.40 10.33
C GLN A 178 -13.17 4.06 9.66
N ILE A 179 -14.04 4.03 8.64
CA ILE A 179 -14.40 2.83 7.90
C ILE A 179 -13.34 2.50 6.84
N GLU A 180 -12.91 3.49 6.08
CA GLU A 180 -11.89 3.38 5.03
C GLU A 180 -10.79 4.44 5.26
N PRO A 181 -9.76 4.12 6.03
CA PRO A 181 -8.73 5.07 6.41
C PRO A 181 -7.90 5.56 5.22
N TRP A 182 -7.65 6.86 5.18
CA TRP A 182 -6.66 7.49 4.31
C TRP A 182 -5.72 8.39 5.12
N GLY A 183 -4.60 8.75 4.52
CA GLY A 183 -3.54 9.54 5.12
C GLY A 183 -2.18 8.95 4.81
N TYR A 184 -1.15 9.54 5.37
CA TYR A 184 0.22 9.08 5.20
C TYR A 184 0.37 7.61 5.59
N ASN A 185 1.05 6.86 4.71
CA ASN A 185 1.48 5.48 4.97
C ASN A 185 2.84 5.26 4.34
N THR A 186 3.74 4.61 5.06
CA THR A 186 5.13 4.38 4.62
C THR A 186 5.23 3.67 3.27
N ALA A 187 4.36 2.70 2.99
CA ALA A 187 4.40 1.97 1.72
C ALA A 187 4.04 2.86 0.52
N TYR A 188 3.06 3.76 0.68
CA TYR A 188 2.72 4.74 -0.35
C TYR A 188 3.80 5.81 -0.52
N ALA A 189 4.46 6.23 0.56
CA ALA A 189 5.62 7.11 0.46
C ALA A 189 6.78 6.45 -0.30
N ILE A 190 7.01 5.15 -0.08
CA ILE A 190 8.01 4.38 -0.83
C ILE A 190 7.61 4.27 -2.31
N SER A 191 6.35 4.03 -2.65
CA SER A 191 5.91 3.99 -4.04
C SER A 191 6.13 5.34 -4.74
N ALA A 192 5.81 6.45 -4.07
CA ALA A 192 6.07 7.80 -4.56
C ALA A 192 7.56 8.06 -4.80
N LYS A 193 8.43 7.66 -3.86
CA LYS A 193 9.90 7.76 -3.99
C LYS A 193 10.41 7.19 -5.31
N TYR A 194 9.81 6.12 -5.81
CA TYR A 194 10.18 5.46 -7.06
C TYR A 194 9.31 5.87 -8.26
N ASN A 195 8.39 6.81 -8.08
CA ASN A 195 7.38 7.24 -9.06
C ASN A 195 6.57 6.05 -9.61
N LEU A 196 6.04 5.23 -8.72
CA LEU A 196 5.31 4.01 -9.05
C LEU A 196 3.81 4.20 -8.94
N HIS A 197 3.07 3.48 -9.80
CA HIS A 197 1.63 3.32 -9.62
C HIS A 197 1.34 2.76 -8.22
N ARG A 198 0.47 3.44 -7.44
CA ARG A 198 0.23 3.15 -6.03
C ARG A 198 -0.23 1.70 -5.75
N ASN A 199 -0.91 1.05 -6.73
CA ASN A 199 -1.39 -0.32 -6.56
C ASN A 199 -0.26 -1.32 -6.31
N TYR A 200 0.97 -1.02 -6.68
CA TYR A 200 2.13 -1.84 -6.32
C TYR A 200 2.35 -1.88 -4.80
N ALA A 201 2.23 -0.72 -4.13
CA ALA A 201 2.32 -0.66 -2.67
C ALA A 201 1.10 -1.32 -2.01
N GLU A 202 -0.08 -1.06 -2.54
CA GLU A 202 -1.35 -1.64 -2.07
C GLU A 202 -1.30 -3.17 -2.11
N PHE A 203 -0.90 -3.74 -3.24
CA PHE A 203 -0.71 -5.18 -3.42
C PHE A 203 0.21 -5.80 -2.36
N LEU A 204 1.34 -5.13 -2.05
CA LEU A 204 2.28 -5.64 -1.04
C LEU A 204 1.75 -5.46 0.39
N LEU A 205 0.98 -4.41 0.66
CA LEU A 205 0.31 -4.21 1.95
C LEU A 205 -0.76 -5.29 2.20
N ASP A 206 -1.54 -5.64 1.18
CA ASP A 206 -2.60 -6.66 1.26
C ASP A 206 -2.04 -8.06 1.57
N LYS A 207 -0.76 -8.31 1.27
CA LYS A 207 -0.12 -9.56 1.72
C LYS A 207 -0.05 -9.68 3.26
N GLY A 208 -0.08 -8.56 4.01
CA GLY A 208 -0.08 -8.53 5.48
C GLY A 208 1.14 -9.18 6.15
N ARG A 209 2.28 -9.32 5.43
CA ARG A 209 3.44 -10.13 5.85
C ARG A 209 4.77 -9.39 5.77
N LEU A 210 4.81 -8.28 5.05
CA LEU A 210 6.03 -7.53 4.75
C LEU A 210 6.18 -6.32 5.67
N ARG A 211 7.41 -6.06 6.09
CA ARG A 211 7.78 -4.79 6.73
C ARG A 211 8.14 -3.74 5.67
N ALA A 212 8.11 -2.47 6.05
CA ALA A 212 8.41 -1.36 5.15
C ALA A 212 9.78 -1.51 4.45
N LYS A 213 10.80 -2.06 5.13
CA LYS A 213 12.12 -2.36 4.54
C LYS A 213 12.01 -3.33 3.35
N GLN A 214 11.23 -4.40 3.50
CA GLN A 214 11.04 -5.41 2.46
C GLN A 214 10.20 -4.85 1.30
N ILE A 215 9.15 -4.08 1.60
CA ILE A 215 8.38 -3.35 0.60
C ILE A 215 9.29 -2.42 -0.21
N ASN A 216 10.18 -1.66 0.46
CA ASN A 216 11.14 -0.80 -0.23
C ASN A 216 12.10 -1.58 -1.15
N GLN A 217 12.54 -2.77 -0.75
CA GLN A 217 13.40 -3.62 -1.59
C GLN A 217 12.66 -4.11 -2.84
N ILE A 218 11.44 -4.62 -2.68
CA ILE A 218 10.62 -5.13 -3.80
C ILE A 218 10.23 -3.98 -4.74
N LEU A 219 9.71 -2.85 -4.22
CA LEU A 219 9.34 -1.71 -5.05
C LEU A 219 10.54 -1.08 -5.76
N GLY A 220 11.71 -1.08 -5.12
CA GLY A 220 12.95 -0.59 -5.72
C GLY A 220 13.47 -1.45 -6.87
N SER A 221 13.03 -2.69 -7.01
CA SER A 221 13.42 -3.60 -8.10
C SER A 221 12.51 -3.50 -9.34
N ILE A 222 11.43 -2.69 -9.29
CA ILE A 222 10.51 -2.52 -10.41
C ILE A 222 11.22 -1.79 -11.56
N GLU A 223 11.19 -2.39 -12.75
CA GLU A 223 11.77 -1.83 -13.96
C GLU A 223 11.07 -0.54 -14.40
N ASN A 224 11.82 0.39 -14.99
CA ASN A 224 11.30 1.70 -15.40
C ASN A 224 10.08 1.60 -16.34
N SER A 225 10.07 0.63 -17.24
CA SER A 225 8.98 0.38 -18.20
C SER A 225 7.66 -0.08 -17.55
N LYS A 226 7.71 -0.53 -16.28
CA LYS A 226 6.57 -1.07 -15.54
C LYS A 226 6.04 -0.12 -14.45
N LYS A 227 6.66 1.06 -14.27
CA LYS A 227 6.37 1.94 -13.14
C LYS A 227 4.98 2.56 -13.17
N THR A 228 4.51 2.98 -14.33
CA THR A 228 3.32 3.84 -14.49
C THR A 228 2.03 3.07 -14.73
N ALA A 229 2.12 1.85 -15.23
CA ALA A 229 0.99 0.94 -15.42
C ALA A 229 1.11 -0.24 -14.46
N PHE A 230 0.08 -0.47 -13.63
CA PHE A 230 0.06 -1.59 -12.70
C PHE A 230 -0.03 -2.92 -13.43
N ASP A 231 0.88 -3.83 -13.11
CA ASP A 231 0.93 -5.20 -13.63
C ASP A 231 0.97 -6.16 -12.43
N GLU A 232 -0.19 -6.73 -12.12
CA GLU A 232 -0.37 -7.61 -10.95
C GLU A 232 0.47 -8.88 -11.05
N ALA A 233 0.54 -9.49 -12.23
CA ALA A 233 1.34 -10.70 -12.42
C ALA A 233 2.83 -10.43 -12.24
N TYR A 234 3.29 -9.25 -12.67
CA TYR A 234 4.68 -8.84 -12.50
C TYR A 234 5.05 -8.61 -11.04
N ILE A 235 4.22 -7.88 -10.28
CA ILE A 235 4.51 -7.65 -8.85
C ILE A 235 4.37 -8.94 -8.02
N GLU A 236 3.43 -9.82 -8.35
CA GLU A 236 3.33 -11.14 -7.72
C GLU A 236 4.63 -11.93 -7.95
N LYS A 237 5.16 -11.91 -9.17
CA LYS A 237 6.45 -12.56 -9.47
C LYS A 237 7.58 -11.96 -8.63
N LEU A 238 7.71 -10.63 -8.57
CA LEU A 238 8.75 -9.98 -7.76
C LEU A 238 8.62 -10.32 -6.27
N TYR A 239 7.39 -10.36 -5.77
CA TYR A 239 7.12 -10.78 -4.40
C TYR A 239 7.56 -12.23 -4.16
N GLN A 240 7.24 -13.14 -5.08
CA GLN A 240 7.63 -14.55 -4.99
C GLN A 240 9.15 -14.72 -5.07
N ASP A 241 9.80 -14.04 -6.01
CA ASP A 241 11.26 -14.09 -6.16
C ASP A 241 11.97 -13.55 -4.89
N PHE A 242 11.42 -12.48 -4.28
CA PHE A 242 11.91 -11.94 -3.02
C PHE A 242 11.78 -12.94 -1.85
N GLN A 243 10.70 -13.72 -1.82
CA GLN A 243 10.48 -14.73 -0.78
C GLN A 243 11.31 -16.00 -0.99
N ASN A 244 11.69 -16.32 -2.22
CA ASN A 244 12.35 -17.58 -2.59
C ASN A 244 13.88 -17.52 -2.40
N ILE A 245 14.32 -17.24 -1.18
CA ILE A 245 15.74 -17.32 -0.82
C ILE A 245 16.07 -18.77 -0.52
N ALA A 246 16.79 -19.43 -1.45
CA ALA A 246 17.23 -20.81 -1.27
C ALA A 246 18.46 -20.88 -0.35
N ILE A 247 18.44 -21.81 0.59
CA ILE A 247 19.53 -22.11 1.51
C ILE A 247 19.77 -23.64 1.56
N ASP A 248 20.93 -24.07 2.00
CA ASP A 248 21.17 -25.48 2.37
C ASP A 248 20.73 -25.71 3.83
N ASP A 249 19.54 -26.27 4.01
CA ASP A 249 18.93 -26.53 5.31
C ASP A 249 19.04 -28.00 5.78
N LYS A 250 19.81 -28.85 5.05
CA LYS A 250 19.93 -30.30 5.34
C LYS A 250 20.27 -30.58 6.79
N LYS A 251 21.27 -29.86 7.33
CA LYS A 251 21.70 -30.06 8.73
C LYS A 251 20.60 -29.72 9.73
N VAL A 252 19.83 -28.66 9.46
CA VAL A 252 18.70 -28.24 10.31
C VAL A 252 17.56 -29.25 10.20
N MET A 253 17.27 -29.74 8.99
CA MET A 253 16.27 -30.79 8.77
C MET A 253 16.63 -32.10 9.47
N GLU A 254 17.90 -32.51 9.43
CA GLU A 254 18.39 -33.67 10.18
C GLU A 254 18.24 -33.49 11.71
N GLN A 255 18.59 -32.33 12.24
CA GLN A 255 18.45 -32.01 13.67
C GLN A 255 16.99 -32.03 14.12
N LEU A 256 16.08 -31.40 13.32
CA LEU A 256 14.66 -31.44 13.60
C LEU A 256 14.08 -32.84 13.48
N GLY A 257 14.48 -33.61 12.45
CA GLY A 257 14.07 -34.99 12.27
C GLY A 257 14.43 -35.85 13.48
N GLN A 258 15.67 -35.76 13.96
CA GLN A 258 16.11 -36.49 15.16
C GLN A 258 15.35 -36.06 16.43
N ALA A 259 15.09 -34.76 16.58
CA ALA A 259 14.39 -34.24 17.77
C ALA A 259 12.90 -34.63 17.82
N LEU A 260 12.26 -34.79 16.66
CA LEU A 260 10.83 -35.08 16.52
C LEU A 260 10.55 -36.56 16.17
N TYR A 261 11.56 -37.39 15.99
CA TYR A 261 11.40 -38.78 15.61
C TYR A 261 10.52 -39.55 16.63
N GLN A 262 9.48 -40.19 16.14
CA GLN A 262 8.48 -40.93 16.92
C GLN A 262 7.84 -40.14 18.08
N LYS A 263 7.89 -38.80 18.02
CA LYS A 263 7.22 -37.95 19.01
C LYS A 263 5.81 -37.61 18.55
N LYS A 264 4.91 -37.48 19.54
CA LYS A 264 3.63 -36.81 19.32
C LYS A 264 3.86 -35.30 19.30
N CYS A 265 3.24 -34.62 18.37
CA CYS A 265 3.33 -33.17 18.26
C CYS A 265 1.98 -32.52 18.52
N LEU A 266 1.99 -31.41 19.25
CA LEU A 266 0.84 -30.52 19.40
C LEU A 266 1.18 -29.18 18.70
N VAL A 267 0.45 -28.86 17.67
CA VAL A 267 0.60 -27.58 16.95
C VAL A 267 -0.44 -26.60 17.48
N LEU A 268 0.04 -25.47 18.02
CA LEU A 268 -0.76 -24.37 18.50
C LEU A 268 -0.81 -23.26 17.45
N ALA A 269 -2.01 -22.92 17.00
CA ALA A 269 -2.26 -21.78 16.13
C ALA A 269 -2.85 -20.61 16.95
N PRO A 270 -2.78 -19.35 16.47
CA PRO A 270 -3.19 -18.18 17.24
C PRO A 270 -4.70 -17.92 17.26
N GLY A 271 -5.54 -18.90 16.99
CA GLY A 271 -6.99 -18.75 17.01
C GLY A 271 -7.56 -18.63 18.43
N SER A 272 -8.65 -17.88 18.60
CA SER A 272 -9.26 -17.58 19.89
C SER A 272 -9.78 -18.81 20.65
N SER A 273 -10.03 -19.93 19.95
CA SER A 273 -10.45 -21.19 20.57
C SER A 273 -9.41 -21.75 21.54
N ILE A 274 -8.12 -21.41 21.38
CA ILE A 274 -7.06 -21.82 22.31
C ILE A 274 -7.33 -21.34 23.75
N LEU A 275 -7.96 -20.16 23.90
CA LEU A 275 -8.34 -19.61 25.20
C LEU A 275 -9.56 -20.31 25.78
N LYS A 276 -10.48 -20.77 24.94
CA LYS A 276 -11.72 -21.44 25.34
C LYS A 276 -11.48 -22.90 25.72
N GLN A 277 -10.50 -23.54 25.09
CA GLN A 277 -10.19 -24.98 25.24
C GLN A 277 -8.93 -25.23 26.08
N GLN A 278 -8.54 -24.28 26.93
CA GLN A 278 -7.32 -24.42 27.73
C GLN A 278 -7.29 -25.69 28.59
N LYS A 279 -8.44 -26.10 29.12
CA LYS A 279 -8.54 -27.28 29.97
C LYS A 279 -8.27 -28.56 29.18
N GLU A 280 -8.91 -28.71 28.05
CA GLU A 280 -8.77 -29.87 27.16
C GLU A 280 -7.34 -29.96 26.61
N ILE A 281 -6.75 -28.82 26.29
CA ILE A 281 -5.36 -28.75 25.81
C ILE A 281 -4.38 -29.18 26.90
N ARG A 282 -4.57 -28.72 28.15
CA ARG A 282 -3.73 -29.15 29.29
C ARG A 282 -3.88 -30.63 29.57
N GLU A 283 -5.11 -31.17 29.61
CA GLU A 283 -5.37 -32.59 29.76
C GLU A 283 -4.67 -33.42 28.67
N TYR A 284 -4.69 -32.97 27.44
CA TYR A 284 -3.98 -33.61 26.32
C TYR A 284 -2.45 -33.59 26.53
N ILE A 285 -1.90 -32.43 26.93
CA ILE A 285 -0.45 -32.28 27.21
C ILE A 285 -0.04 -33.24 28.33
N ASP A 286 -0.78 -33.29 29.46
CA ASP A 286 -0.46 -34.12 30.60
C ASP A 286 -0.54 -35.62 30.28
N GLN A 287 -1.51 -36.03 29.45
CA GLN A 287 -1.71 -37.44 29.09
C GLN A 287 -0.74 -37.94 28.01
N LYS A 288 -0.40 -37.09 27.04
CA LYS A 288 0.33 -37.53 25.85
C LYS A 288 1.78 -37.05 25.81
N ASN A 289 2.15 -36.09 26.66
CA ASN A 289 3.48 -35.47 26.74
C ASN A 289 4.05 -35.13 25.33
N PRO A 290 3.28 -34.36 24.51
CA PRO A 290 3.69 -34.05 23.14
C PRO A 290 4.81 -33.00 23.09
N VAL A 291 5.55 -32.95 22.00
CA VAL A 291 6.36 -31.77 21.63
C VAL A 291 5.41 -30.65 21.18
N ILE A 292 5.52 -29.48 21.78
CA ILE A 292 4.62 -28.36 21.54
C ILE A 292 5.28 -27.40 20.57
N LEU A 293 4.64 -27.20 19.42
CA LEU A 293 5.07 -26.22 18.41
C LEU A 293 4.01 -25.14 18.25
N SER A 294 4.38 -23.87 18.22
CA SER A 294 3.48 -22.77 17.89
C SER A 294 3.80 -22.15 16.53
N ALA A 295 2.81 -21.56 15.88
CA ALA A 295 2.96 -20.98 14.56
C ALA A 295 2.72 -19.47 14.57
N ASN A 296 3.77 -18.66 14.32
CA ASN A 296 3.76 -17.20 14.28
C ASN A 296 3.34 -16.48 15.57
N PHE A 297 3.35 -17.14 16.73
CA PHE A 297 3.08 -16.50 18.02
C PHE A 297 3.72 -17.29 19.17
N ILE A 298 3.86 -16.65 20.33
CA ILE A 298 4.30 -17.29 21.58
C ILE A 298 3.10 -17.41 22.51
N PRO A 299 2.62 -18.65 22.76
CA PRO A 299 1.45 -18.83 23.62
C PRO A 299 1.79 -18.51 25.09
N GLU A 300 1.04 -17.61 25.72
CA GLU A 300 1.21 -17.26 27.15
C GLU A 300 0.78 -18.38 28.10
N GLN A 301 -0.20 -19.18 27.66
CA GLN A 301 -0.84 -20.21 28.51
C GLN A 301 -0.12 -21.55 28.50
N PHE A 302 0.77 -21.76 27.53
CA PHE A 302 1.46 -23.02 27.28
C PHE A 302 2.94 -22.77 26.95
N GLN A 303 3.83 -23.58 27.52
CA GLN A 303 5.24 -23.53 27.18
C GLN A 303 5.45 -24.28 25.86
N ALA A 304 5.77 -23.54 24.77
CA ALA A 304 6.17 -24.17 23.53
C ALA A 304 7.63 -24.64 23.57
N ASP A 305 7.93 -25.78 22.94
CA ASP A 305 9.29 -26.25 22.71
C ASP A 305 9.90 -25.54 21.50
N TYR A 306 9.05 -25.31 20.47
CA TYR A 306 9.44 -24.64 19.24
C TYR A 306 8.42 -23.58 18.84
N VAL A 307 8.91 -22.47 18.30
CA VAL A 307 8.12 -21.44 17.62
C VAL A 307 8.51 -21.40 16.16
N PHE A 308 7.58 -21.74 15.27
CA PHE A 308 7.75 -21.65 13.84
C PHE A 308 7.33 -20.25 13.37
N CYS A 309 8.19 -19.57 12.61
CA CYS A 309 7.91 -18.25 12.09
C CYS A 309 8.23 -18.14 10.58
N CYS A 310 7.22 -17.69 9.81
CA CYS A 310 7.34 -17.43 8.35
C CYS A 310 6.81 -16.05 7.93
N ASN A 311 6.43 -15.21 8.91
CA ASN A 311 5.86 -13.87 8.68
C ASN A 311 6.75 -12.80 9.30
N ALA A 312 7.22 -11.83 8.48
CA ALA A 312 8.15 -10.80 8.94
C ALA A 312 7.58 -9.85 9.98
N MET A 313 6.26 -9.59 9.94
CA MET A 313 5.57 -8.75 10.94
C MET A 313 5.59 -9.41 12.33
N ARG A 314 5.50 -10.74 12.39
CA ARG A 314 5.50 -11.52 13.64
C ARG A 314 6.91 -11.83 14.13
N TYR A 315 7.84 -11.98 13.21
CA TYR A 315 9.20 -12.40 13.51
C TYR A 315 9.90 -11.52 14.53
N GLU A 316 9.76 -10.19 14.44
CA GLU A 316 10.42 -9.29 15.37
C GLU A 316 9.89 -9.43 16.81
N ALA A 317 8.58 -9.60 17.00
CA ALA A 317 7.99 -9.82 18.32
C ALA A 317 8.45 -11.16 18.91
N ILE A 318 8.52 -12.22 18.08
CA ILE A 318 8.99 -13.55 18.48
C ILE A 318 10.49 -13.52 18.78
N ARG A 319 11.27 -12.81 17.95
CA ARG A 319 12.71 -12.68 18.08
C ARG A 319 13.17 -12.04 19.38
N GLU A 320 12.38 -11.10 19.92
CA GLU A 320 12.67 -10.41 21.19
C GLU A 320 12.27 -11.23 22.44
N SER A 321 11.61 -12.36 22.25
CA SER A 321 11.24 -13.25 23.36
C SER A 321 12.48 -13.71 24.12
N LYS A 322 12.34 -13.71 25.45
CA LYS A 322 13.35 -14.24 26.39
C LYS A 322 12.99 -15.65 26.88
N GLY A 323 12.05 -16.31 26.20
CA GLY A 323 11.61 -17.66 26.55
C GLY A 323 12.68 -18.73 26.29
N LYS A 324 12.34 -19.98 26.59
CA LYS A 324 13.24 -21.15 26.41
C LYS A 324 12.97 -21.90 25.10
N GLU A 325 11.95 -21.46 24.35
CA GLU A 325 11.57 -22.03 23.08
C GLU A 325 12.69 -21.89 22.03
N LYS A 326 12.81 -22.89 21.16
CA LYS A 326 13.70 -22.84 20.00
C LYS A 326 12.95 -22.24 18.83
N HIS A 327 13.61 -21.41 18.03
CA HIS A 327 12.99 -20.74 16.89
C HIS A 327 13.30 -21.51 15.59
N ILE A 328 12.25 -21.90 14.87
CA ILE A 328 12.31 -22.42 13.50
C ILE A 328 11.87 -21.28 12.59
N VAL A 329 12.77 -20.76 11.79
CA VAL A 329 12.56 -19.56 10.95
C VAL A 329 12.71 -19.91 9.49
N THR A 330 11.84 -19.38 8.63
CA THR A 330 11.95 -19.62 7.21
C THR A 330 13.00 -18.71 6.56
N SER A 331 13.63 -19.15 5.47
CA SER A 331 14.77 -18.49 4.81
C SER A 331 14.48 -17.06 4.33
N ASN A 332 13.23 -16.73 4.00
CA ASN A 332 12.80 -15.37 3.63
C ASN A 332 12.87 -14.34 4.77
N LEU A 333 13.03 -14.78 6.01
CA LEU A 333 13.14 -13.91 7.19
C LEU A 333 14.56 -13.84 7.75
N ALA A 334 15.40 -14.83 7.41
CA ALA A 334 16.74 -14.97 7.95
C ALA A 334 17.65 -13.82 7.46
N ASP A 335 18.19 -13.06 8.39
CA ASP A 335 19.19 -12.01 8.12
C ASP A 335 20.64 -12.45 8.47
N GLY A 336 20.81 -13.72 8.88
CA GLY A 336 22.10 -14.29 9.28
C GLY A 336 22.64 -13.75 10.61
N SER A 337 21.85 -13.02 11.38
CA SER A 337 22.32 -12.34 12.59
C SER A 337 22.31 -13.21 13.85
N ARG A 338 21.75 -14.45 13.81
CA ARG A 338 21.64 -15.34 14.99
C ARG A 338 21.99 -16.79 14.66
N ASP A 339 23.04 -17.27 15.28
CA ASP A 339 23.47 -18.69 15.22
C ASP A 339 22.51 -19.67 15.92
N SER A 340 21.55 -19.17 16.71
CA SER A 340 20.63 -20.00 17.49
C SER A 340 19.32 -20.34 16.77
N GLU A 341 19.07 -19.79 15.57
CA GLU A 341 17.85 -20.04 14.79
C GLU A 341 18.02 -21.25 13.87
N MET A 342 16.98 -22.09 13.84
CA MET A 342 16.88 -23.24 12.94
C MET A 342 16.23 -22.76 11.61
N ILE A 343 17.05 -22.43 10.62
CA ILE A 343 16.57 -21.85 9.36
C ILE A 343 16.20 -22.96 8.38
N VAL A 344 14.96 -22.93 7.85
CA VAL A 344 14.44 -23.88 6.87
C VAL A 344 14.02 -23.16 5.58
N ASN A 345 14.07 -23.85 4.43
CA ASN A 345 13.71 -23.30 3.14
C ASN A 345 12.23 -22.92 3.07
N TYR A 346 11.95 -21.62 2.86
CA TYR A 346 10.58 -21.10 2.67
C TYR A 346 9.91 -21.71 1.44
N ALA A 347 10.60 -21.71 0.30
CA ALA A 347 10.06 -22.18 -0.98
C ALA A 347 9.56 -23.63 -0.89
N ASP A 348 10.27 -24.47 -0.15
CA ASP A 348 9.94 -25.89 0.05
C ASP A 348 8.68 -26.13 0.88
N LEU A 349 8.28 -25.14 1.68
CA LEU A 349 7.12 -25.21 2.55
C LEU A 349 5.90 -24.52 1.96
N ARG A 350 6.06 -23.71 0.92
CA ARG A 350 4.96 -23.02 0.24
C ARG A 350 4.04 -24.00 -0.48
N PHE A 351 2.76 -23.65 -0.60
CA PHE A 351 1.80 -24.36 -1.43
C PHE A 351 1.82 -23.81 -2.86
N ASP A 352 2.01 -24.67 -3.88
CA ASP A 352 2.10 -24.30 -5.30
C ASP A 352 0.78 -24.41 -6.07
N GLU A 353 -0.36 -24.46 -5.41
CA GLU A 353 -1.66 -24.46 -6.09
C GLU A 353 -2.05 -23.03 -6.53
N LYS A 354 -3.02 -22.92 -7.43
CA LYS A 354 -3.50 -21.70 -8.14
C LYS A 354 -3.75 -20.46 -7.27
N GLN A 355 -3.75 -20.60 -5.96
CA GLN A 355 -3.65 -19.52 -4.97
C GLN A 355 -2.61 -19.93 -3.93
N PRO A 356 -1.44 -19.28 -3.88
CA PRO A 356 -0.43 -19.56 -2.87
C PRO A 356 -0.97 -19.18 -1.49
N LEU A 357 -1.41 -20.16 -0.73
CA LEU A 357 -1.79 -20.00 0.67
C LEU A 357 -0.50 -20.05 1.52
N ASP A 358 0.02 -18.88 1.84
CA ASP A 358 1.13 -18.71 2.78
C ASP A 358 0.67 -18.86 4.24
N ASN A 359 -0.21 -19.80 4.54
CA ASN A 359 -0.67 -20.04 5.88
C ASN A 359 0.42 -20.69 6.72
N SER A 360 0.81 -20.06 7.82
CA SER A 360 1.91 -20.51 8.68
C SER A 360 1.69 -21.89 9.29
N VAL A 361 0.45 -22.22 9.67
CA VAL A 361 0.13 -23.54 10.23
C VAL A 361 0.25 -24.62 9.16
N ILE A 362 -0.24 -24.36 7.95
CA ILE A 362 -0.12 -25.28 6.81
C ILE A 362 1.35 -25.50 6.45
N MET A 363 2.17 -24.43 6.45
CA MET A 363 3.61 -24.54 6.22
C MET A 363 4.30 -25.36 7.30
N LEU A 364 3.94 -25.18 8.59
CA LEU A 364 4.45 -25.98 9.68
C LEU A 364 4.04 -27.46 9.55
N LEU A 365 2.78 -27.73 9.18
CA LEU A 365 2.32 -29.10 8.93
C LEU A 365 3.08 -29.76 7.76
N LYS A 366 3.39 -28.98 6.69
CA LYS A 366 4.21 -29.49 5.58
C LYS A 366 5.65 -29.77 6.03
N LEU A 367 6.22 -28.95 6.93
CA LEU A 367 7.51 -29.23 7.55
C LEU A 367 7.47 -30.53 8.35
N LEU A 368 6.48 -30.68 9.24
CA LEU A 368 6.33 -31.89 10.05
C LEU A 368 6.15 -33.16 9.20
N ARG A 369 5.40 -33.06 8.09
CA ARG A 369 5.27 -34.15 7.12
C ARG A 369 6.61 -34.50 6.44
N LYS A 370 7.42 -33.51 6.08
CA LYS A 370 8.77 -33.73 5.52
C LYS A 370 9.71 -34.41 6.54
N LEU A 371 9.47 -34.18 7.84
CA LEU A 371 10.20 -34.79 8.94
C LEU A 371 9.60 -36.14 9.39
N GLU A 372 8.64 -36.68 8.62
CA GLU A 372 7.98 -37.98 8.89
C GLU A 372 7.33 -38.06 10.28
N VAL A 373 6.73 -36.94 10.73
CA VAL A 373 5.95 -36.89 11.98
C VAL A 373 4.51 -37.30 11.68
N ASP A 374 4.07 -38.44 12.22
CA ASP A 374 2.76 -39.06 11.93
C ASP A 374 1.65 -38.72 12.94
N ASP A 375 1.99 -38.37 14.17
CA ASP A 375 1.02 -38.10 15.26
C ASP A 375 1.01 -36.60 15.59
N VAL A 376 0.10 -35.85 14.97
CA VAL A 376 -0.01 -34.38 15.12
C VAL A 376 -1.43 -34.01 15.56
N ALA A 377 -1.55 -33.38 16.74
CA ALA A 377 -2.77 -32.72 17.19
C ALA A 377 -2.71 -31.22 16.90
N LEU A 378 -3.87 -30.60 16.64
CA LEU A 378 -4.02 -29.18 16.36
C LEU A 378 -4.92 -28.50 17.39
N ALA A 379 -4.56 -27.27 17.81
CA ALA A 379 -5.42 -26.42 18.62
C ALA A 379 -5.29 -24.95 18.16
N GLY A 380 -6.37 -24.18 18.27
CA GLY A 380 -6.38 -22.77 17.88
C GLY A 380 -6.40 -22.53 16.35
N PHE A 381 -6.82 -23.50 15.53
CA PHE A 381 -6.91 -23.37 14.09
C PHE A 381 -8.35 -23.05 13.65
N ASP A 382 -8.81 -21.85 13.99
CA ASP A 382 -10.22 -21.44 13.90
C ASP A 382 -10.68 -21.01 12.51
N GLY A 383 -9.75 -20.75 11.58
CA GLY A 383 -10.04 -20.18 10.27
C GLY A 383 -10.28 -18.66 10.30
N TYR A 384 -10.78 -18.12 9.17
CA TYR A 384 -11.12 -16.71 9.05
C TYR A 384 -12.64 -16.54 9.07
N GLN A 385 -13.15 -15.56 9.83
CA GLN A 385 -14.56 -15.18 9.77
C GLN A 385 -14.84 -14.30 8.55
N THR A 386 -16.00 -14.50 7.92
CA THR A 386 -16.45 -13.75 6.75
C THR A 386 -16.84 -12.30 7.03
N ASN A 387 -16.93 -11.89 8.29
CA ASN A 387 -17.35 -10.56 8.76
C ASN A 387 -16.18 -9.62 9.11
N GLY A 388 -14.93 -9.97 8.82
CA GLY A 388 -13.75 -9.13 9.06
C GLY A 388 -13.31 -9.03 10.52
N GLN A 389 -13.95 -9.74 11.44
CA GLN A 389 -13.46 -9.86 12.83
C GLN A 389 -12.34 -10.88 12.89
N THR A 390 -11.23 -10.51 13.55
CA THR A 390 -10.10 -11.42 13.78
C THR A 390 -10.43 -12.37 14.92
N ASP A 391 -10.39 -13.68 14.67
CA ASP A 391 -10.49 -14.73 15.72
C ASP A 391 -9.14 -15.02 16.38
N TYR A 392 -8.21 -14.09 16.36
CA TYR A 392 -6.88 -14.27 16.96
C TYR A 392 -6.85 -13.96 18.45
N VAL A 393 -5.97 -14.66 19.18
CA VAL A 393 -5.74 -14.50 20.64
C VAL A 393 -5.23 -13.10 20.98
N ASP A 394 -4.52 -12.47 20.07
CA ASP A 394 -3.89 -11.17 20.26
C ASP A 394 -4.48 -10.15 19.28
N ALA A 395 -5.03 -9.05 19.79
CA ALA A 395 -5.62 -7.98 18.99
C ALA A 395 -4.62 -7.27 18.06
N TYR A 396 -3.32 -7.52 18.24
CA TYR A 396 -2.24 -7.02 17.37
C TYR A 396 -1.81 -8.03 16.29
N MET A 397 -2.52 -9.14 16.18
CA MET A 397 -2.30 -10.15 15.15
C MET A 397 -3.11 -9.91 13.88
#